data_133e2f06e25c8fe631e8ca0feb6f3258
#
_entry.id   133e2f06e25c8fe631e8ca0feb6f3258
#
_cell.length_a   1.000
_cell.length_b   1.000
_cell.length_c   1.000
_cell.angle_alpha   90.00
_cell.angle_beta   90.00
_cell.angle_gamma   90.00
#
_symmetry.space_group_name_H-M   'P 1'
#
loop_
_entity.id
_entity.type
_entity.pdbx_description
1 polymer ?
#
loop_
_entity_poly.entity_id
_entity_poly.type
_entity_poly.pdbx_seq_one_letter_code
_entity_poly.pdbx_strand_id
1 'polypeptide(L)'
;TQAKTLFPYTTLFRSRTDEFLPVEGEPTKEELKAIHKLIKKVTGDIETFSYNTSISAFMICVNELGSLKCRNKEVLSHLIVLLAPFAPHFAEELWEALGNTTSVCDAQWPVFNEEYLKEDSVKYTISFNGKARFTMEFPADADNDTIQATVMADEQAQKWIEGKTPKKVIIVPKKIVNIVL
;
A
#
# COMPACT_ATOMS: atom_id res chain seq x y z
N THR A 1 -6.07 2.68 -29.62
CA THR A 1 -4.99 2.28 -28.68
C THR A 1 -4.72 3.36 -27.61
N GLN A 2 -5.30 4.55 -27.72
CA GLN A 2 -5.03 5.67 -26.79
C GLN A 2 -6.06 5.80 -25.64
N ALA A 3 -7.18 5.09 -25.68
CA ALA A 3 -8.20 5.15 -24.60
C ALA A 3 -7.78 4.43 -23.29
N LYS A 4 -6.65 3.72 -23.28
CA LYS A 4 -6.18 2.93 -22.14
C LYS A 4 -5.52 3.75 -21.02
N THR A 5 -5.14 4.99 -21.29
CA THR A 5 -4.32 5.81 -20.37
C THR A 5 -5.07 6.91 -19.66
N LEU A 6 -6.31 7.25 -20.10
CA LEU A 6 -7.02 8.39 -19.52
C LEU A 6 -7.75 8.10 -18.20
N PHE A 7 -8.09 6.82 -17.93
CA PHE A 7 -8.82 6.45 -16.72
C PHE A 7 -8.28 5.12 -16.17
N PRO A 8 -7.26 5.12 -15.29
CA PRO A 8 -6.69 3.91 -14.69
C PRO A 8 -7.73 3.09 -13.90
N TYR A 9 -8.83 3.71 -13.45
CA TYR A 9 -9.91 3.04 -12.70
C TYR A 9 -10.63 1.98 -13.51
N THR A 10 -10.72 2.14 -14.83
CA THR A 10 -11.35 1.13 -15.71
C THR A 10 -10.59 -0.19 -15.72
N THR A 11 -9.32 -0.19 -15.33
CA THR A 11 -8.50 -1.41 -15.32
C THR A 11 -8.89 -2.36 -14.19
N LEU A 12 -9.30 -1.82 -13.03
CA LEU A 12 -9.79 -2.63 -11.90
C LEU A 12 -11.15 -3.26 -12.19
N PHE A 13 -12.03 -2.54 -12.92
CA PHE A 13 -13.41 -2.93 -13.19
C PHE A 13 -13.58 -3.59 -14.57
N ARG A 14 -12.56 -3.59 -15.41
CA ARG A 14 -12.58 -4.20 -16.73
C ARG A 14 -11.90 -5.55 -16.69
N SER A 15 -12.68 -6.60 -16.50
CA SER A 15 -12.25 -7.94 -16.89
C SER A 15 -12.13 -8.01 -18.42
N ARG A 16 -11.10 -8.68 -18.93
CA ARG A 16 -10.98 -8.99 -20.37
C ARG A 16 -12.04 -9.99 -20.86
N THR A 17 -12.77 -10.57 -19.96
CA THR A 17 -13.88 -11.51 -20.14
C THR A 17 -15.06 -10.96 -19.36
N ASP A 18 -15.91 -10.31 -19.99
CA ASP A 18 -17.27 -9.79 -19.83
C ASP A 18 -18.00 -9.80 -18.47
N GLU A 19 -17.45 -10.33 -17.39
CA GLU A 19 -18.08 -10.29 -16.08
C GLU A 19 -17.08 -9.84 -15.01
N PHE A 20 -17.24 -8.59 -14.54
CA PHE A 20 -16.67 -8.16 -13.29
C PHE A 20 -17.53 -8.71 -12.15
N LEU A 21 -16.99 -9.71 -11.44
CA LEU A 21 -17.64 -10.25 -10.25
C LEU A 21 -16.90 -9.74 -9.01
N PRO A 22 -17.51 -8.83 -8.24
CA PRO A 22 -16.96 -8.45 -6.95
C PRO A 22 -17.01 -9.66 -6.00
N VAL A 23 -16.03 -9.78 -5.14
CA VAL A 23 -15.94 -10.85 -4.14
C VAL A 23 -16.34 -10.27 -2.78
N GLU A 24 -17.28 -10.93 -2.13
CA GLU A 24 -17.62 -10.67 -0.74
C GLU A 24 -16.68 -11.47 0.17
N GLY A 25 -16.07 -10.82 1.14
CA GLY A 25 -15.13 -11.44 2.07
C GLY A 25 -14.35 -10.40 2.85
N GLU A 26 -13.49 -10.84 3.76
CA GLU A 26 -12.61 -9.93 4.49
C GLU A 26 -11.49 -9.45 3.58
N PRO A 27 -11.25 -8.11 3.51
CA PRO A 27 -10.14 -7.56 2.75
C PRO A 27 -8.79 -8.01 3.32
N THR A 28 -7.79 -8.11 2.47
CA THR A 28 -6.41 -8.35 2.92
C THR A 28 -5.81 -7.11 3.60
N LYS A 29 -4.80 -7.31 4.44
CA LYS A 29 -4.12 -6.18 5.12
C LYS A 29 -3.54 -5.18 4.12
N GLU A 30 -2.99 -5.67 3.00
CA GLU A 30 -2.43 -4.83 1.94
C GLU A 30 -3.52 -4.00 1.24
N GLU A 31 -4.68 -4.59 0.97
CA GLU A 31 -5.82 -3.88 0.39
C GLU A 31 -6.35 -2.80 1.34
N LEU A 32 -6.51 -3.14 2.63
CA LEU A 32 -6.89 -2.17 3.66
C LEU A 32 -5.87 -1.04 3.79
N LYS A 33 -4.59 -1.36 3.76
CA LYS A 33 -3.51 -0.35 3.81
C LYS A 33 -3.59 0.60 2.61
N ALA A 34 -3.79 0.07 1.40
CA ALA A 34 -3.89 0.87 0.18
C ALA A 34 -5.08 1.83 0.23
N ILE A 35 -6.28 1.31 0.59
CA ILE A 35 -7.48 2.13 0.63
C ILE A 35 -7.46 3.15 1.77
N HIS A 36 -6.94 2.80 2.97
CA HIS A 36 -6.87 3.75 4.09
C HIS A 36 -5.84 4.85 3.88
N LYS A 37 -4.75 4.61 3.14
CA LYS A 37 -3.86 5.69 2.66
C LYS A 37 -4.63 6.67 1.78
N LEU A 38 -5.47 6.16 0.86
CA LEU A 38 -6.28 6.98 -0.02
C LEU A 38 -7.32 7.78 0.76
N ILE A 39 -8.07 7.15 1.69
CA ILE A 39 -9.07 7.82 2.55
C ILE A 39 -8.44 9.01 3.26
N LYS A 40 -7.31 8.79 3.96
CA LYS A 40 -6.58 9.85 4.67
C LYS A 40 -6.20 11.00 3.74
N LYS A 41 -5.63 10.65 2.59
CA LYS A 41 -5.12 11.65 1.63
C LYS A 41 -6.24 12.45 1.00
N VAL A 42 -7.27 11.79 0.46
CA VAL A 42 -8.38 12.45 -0.24
C VAL A 42 -9.20 13.31 0.71
N THR A 43 -9.49 12.82 1.93
CA THR A 43 -10.22 13.62 2.93
C THR A 43 -9.47 14.92 3.24
N GLY A 44 -8.17 14.85 3.54
CA GLY A 44 -7.37 16.06 3.82
C GLY A 44 -7.21 16.97 2.59
N ASP A 45 -7.12 16.40 1.40
CA ASP A 45 -7.00 17.20 0.16
C ASP A 45 -8.30 17.96 -0.17
N ILE A 46 -9.47 17.36 0.10
CA ILE A 46 -10.77 18.04 -0.06
C ILE A 46 -10.89 19.21 0.92
N GLU A 47 -10.51 19.02 2.19
CA GLU A 47 -10.51 20.07 3.21
C GLU A 47 -9.60 21.25 2.86
N THR A 48 -8.49 20.98 2.16
CA THR A 48 -7.49 21.98 1.73
C THR A 48 -7.64 22.43 0.27
N PHE A 49 -8.67 21.96 -0.42
CA PHE A 49 -8.92 22.23 -1.86
C PHE A 49 -7.76 21.81 -2.79
N SER A 50 -7.02 20.77 -2.39
CA SER A 50 -5.84 20.26 -3.12
C SER A 50 -6.20 19.10 -4.06
N TYR A 51 -7.19 19.29 -4.94
CA TYR A 51 -7.78 18.22 -5.77
C TYR A 51 -6.79 17.53 -6.71
N ASN A 52 -5.77 18.22 -7.20
CA ASN A 52 -4.76 17.66 -8.09
C ASN A 52 -3.91 16.58 -7.42
N THR A 53 -3.63 16.71 -6.13
CA THR A 53 -2.89 15.70 -5.35
C THR A 53 -3.75 14.48 -5.06
N SER A 54 -5.06 14.64 -4.91
CA SER A 54 -6.02 13.53 -4.82
C SER A 54 -5.99 12.66 -6.08
N ILE A 55 -5.95 13.27 -7.28
CA ILE A 55 -5.88 12.50 -8.53
C ILE A 55 -4.65 11.61 -8.55
N SER A 56 -3.49 12.13 -8.15
CA SER A 56 -2.26 11.33 -8.05
C SER A 56 -2.39 10.19 -7.03
N ALA A 57 -3.04 10.45 -5.89
CA ALA A 57 -3.29 9.44 -4.86
C ALA A 57 -4.23 8.33 -5.38
N PHE A 58 -5.27 8.66 -6.13
CA PHE A 58 -6.13 7.68 -6.79
C PHE A 58 -5.34 6.80 -7.74
N MET A 59 -4.47 7.37 -8.58
CA MET A 59 -3.65 6.60 -9.51
C MET A 59 -2.74 5.60 -8.79
N ILE A 60 -2.12 6.01 -7.68
CA ILE A 60 -1.27 5.14 -6.85
C ILE A 60 -2.11 4.00 -6.27
N CYS A 61 -3.23 4.31 -5.64
CA CYS A 61 -4.10 3.31 -5.01
C CYS A 61 -4.63 2.29 -6.03
N VAL A 62 -5.10 2.75 -7.20
CA VAL A 62 -5.60 1.87 -8.26
C VAL A 62 -4.51 0.94 -8.77
N ASN A 63 -3.28 1.42 -8.92
CA ASN A 63 -2.15 0.59 -9.32
C ASN A 63 -1.78 -0.44 -8.23
N GLU A 64 -1.79 -0.04 -6.95
CA GLU A 64 -1.57 -0.96 -5.82
C GLU A 64 -2.65 -2.05 -5.78
N LEU A 65 -3.94 -1.67 -5.80
CA LEU A 65 -5.06 -2.61 -5.82
C LEU A 65 -5.06 -3.51 -7.08
N GLY A 66 -4.67 -2.96 -8.22
CA GLY A 66 -4.53 -3.72 -9.46
C GLY A 66 -3.43 -4.77 -9.38
N SER A 67 -2.30 -4.46 -8.74
CA SER A 67 -1.20 -5.39 -8.51
C SER A 67 -1.60 -6.52 -7.55
N LEU A 68 -2.44 -6.20 -6.56
CA LEU A 68 -3.02 -7.16 -5.63
C LEU A 68 -4.16 -7.97 -6.25
N LYS A 69 -4.61 -7.62 -7.46
CA LYS A 69 -5.79 -8.20 -8.13
C LYS A 69 -7.05 -8.09 -7.26
N CYS A 70 -7.17 -6.99 -6.52
CA CYS A 70 -8.27 -6.74 -5.61
C CYS A 70 -9.62 -6.82 -6.34
N ARG A 71 -10.52 -7.62 -5.78
CA ARG A 71 -11.93 -7.71 -6.18
C ARG A 71 -12.87 -7.55 -4.98
N ASN A 72 -12.34 -7.19 -3.83
CA ASN A 72 -13.12 -7.06 -2.61
C ASN A 72 -14.13 -5.91 -2.75
N LYS A 73 -15.43 -6.24 -2.54
CA LYS A 73 -16.54 -5.30 -2.72
C LYS A 73 -16.44 -4.11 -1.76
N GLU A 74 -16.04 -4.32 -0.51
CA GLU A 74 -15.92 -3.28 0.49
C GLU A 74 -14.83 -2.26 0.12
N VAL A 75 -13.65 -2.73 -0.24
CA VAL A 75 -12.51 -1.89 -0.65
C VAL A 75 -12.87 -1.06 -1.89
N LEU A 76 -13.50 -1.70 -2.87
CA LEU A 76 -13.92 -1.03 -4.10
C LEU A 76 -15.06 -0.03 -3.85
N SER A 77 -15.99 -0.32 -2.93
CA SER A 77 -17.02 0.62 -2.51
C SER A 77 -16.42 1.89 -1.90
N HIS A 78 -15.44 1.76 -1.02
CA HIS A 78 -14.73 2.91 -0.45
C HIS A 78 -14.03 3.74 -1.53
N LEU A 79 -13.37 3.08 -2.49
CA LEU A 79 -12.72 3.75 -3.63
C LEU A 79 -13.72 4.58 -4.45
N ILE A 80 -14.90 4.01 -4.73
CA ILE A 80 -15.95 4.67 -5.54
C ILE A 80 -16.56 5.86 -4.79
N VAL A 81 -16.84 5.73 -3.49
CA VAL A 81 -17.36 6.84 -2.67
C VAL A 81 -16.38 8.00 -2.66
N LEU A 82 -15.06 7.72 -2.49
CA LEU A 82 -14.04 8.77 -2.56
C LEU A 82 -13.94 9.42 -3.94
N LEU A 83 -14.27 8.68 -5.00
CA LEU A 83 -14.24 9.19 -6.37
C LEU A 83 -15.45 10.08 -6.72
N ALA A 84 -16.58 9.90 -6.04
CA ALA A 84 -17.83 10.60 -6.36
C ALA A 84 -17.69 12.14 -6.46
N PRO A 85 -16.96 12.85 -5.58
CA PRO A 85 -16.77 14.31 -5.71
C PRO A 85 -15.98 14.73 -6.95
N PHE A 86 -15.18 13.85 -7.54
CA PHE A 86 -14.32 14.16 -8.69
C PHE A 86 -14.94 13.74 -10.02
N ALA A 87 -15.70 12.64 -10.02
CA ALA A 87 -16.30 12.06 -11.23
C ALA A 87 -17.65 11.39 -10.89
N PRO A 88 -18.71 12.18 -10.57
CA PRO A 88 -19.96 11.64 -10.01
C PRO A 88 -20.64 10.64 -10.94
N HIS A 89 -20.78 10.93 -12.22
CA HIS A 89 -21.44 10.02 -13.17
C HIS A 89 -20.70 8.70 -13.32
N PHE A 90 -19.38 8.75 -13.33
CA PHE A 90 -18.56 7.54 -13.40
C PHE A 90 -18.62 6.73 -12.11
N ALA A 91 -18.66 7.41 -10.96
CA ALA A 91 -18.82 6.76 -9.66
C ALA A 91 -20.19 6.07 -9.54
N GLU A 92 -21.27 6.69 -10.01
CA GLU A 92 -22.60 6.06 -10.02
C GLU A 92 -22.63 4.79 -10.86
N GLU A 93 -22.06 4.80 -12.06
CA GLU A 93 -22.02 3.61 -12.92
C GLU A 93 -21.20 2.47 -12.29
N LEU A 94 -20.09 2.80 -11.65
CA LEU A 94 -19.31 1.80 -10.92
C LEU A 94 -20.01 1.29 -9.66
N TRP A 95 -20.77 2.16 -8.98
CA TRP A 95 -21.54 1.81 -7.80
C TRP A 95 -22.66 0.83 -8.13
N GLU A 96 -23.38 1.06 -9.24
CA GLU A 96 -24.35 0.13 -9.78
C GLU A 96 -23.70 -1.19 -10.22
N ALA A 97 -22.53 -1.14 -10.87
CA ALA A 97 -21.80 -2.34 -11.28
C ALA A 97 -21.34 -3.21 -10.10
N LEU A 98 -21.17 -2.64 -8.89
CA LEU A 98 -20.95 -3.39 -7.64
C LEU A 98 -22.24 -4.04 -7.09
N GLY A 99 -23.39 -3.83 -7.74
CA GLY A 99 -24.69 -4.38 -7.32
C GLY A 99 -25.41 -3.54 -6.27
N ASN A 100 -25.05 -2.26 -6.12
CA ASN A 100 -25.79 -1.35 -5.24
C ASN A 100 -27.00 -0.78 -5.98
N THR A 101 -28.08 -0.54 -5.25
CA THR A 101 -29.36 -0.03 -5.80
C THR A 101 -29.69 1.41 -5.42
N THR A 102 -28.87 2.00 -4.53
CA THR A 102 -28.98 3.40 -4.08
C THR A 102 -27.95 4.25 -4.79
N SER A 103 -28.09 5.58 -4.76
CA SER A 103 -27.06 6.48 -5.27
C SER A 103 -25.79 6.43 -4.44
N VAL A 104 -24.64 6.58 -5.08
CA VAL A 104 -23.34 6.72 -4.39
C VAL A 104 -23.32 7.97 -3.51
N CYS A 105 -24.12 8.98 -3.84
CA CYS A 105 -24.24 10.21 -3.05
C CYS A 105 -24.89 9.98 -1.66
N ASP A 106 -25.65 8.91 -1.51
CA ASP A 106 -26.28 8.51 -0.24
C ASP A 106 -25.35 7.64 0.62
N ALA A 107 -24.24 7.22 0.06
CA ALA A 107 -23.28 6.38 0.78
C ALA A 107 -22.51 7.18 1.83
N GLN A 108 -22.21 6.54 2.94
CA GLN A 108 -21.39 7.16 3.98
C GLN A 108 -19.93 7.33 3.53
N TRP A 109 -19.37 8.51 3.82
CA TRP A 109 -17.96 8.76 3.60
C TRP A 109 -17.12 7.78 4.44
N PRO A 110 -16.13 7.10 3.84
CA PRO A 110 -15.35 6.10 4.55
C PRO A 110 -14.52 6.73 5.67
N VAL A 111 -14.56 6.09 6.84
CA VAL A 111 -13.83 6.54 8.03
C VAL A 111 -12.40 6.03 7.99
N PHE A 112 -11.46 6.95 8.19
CA PHE A 112 -10.06 6.59 8.28
C PHE A 112 -9.75 5.87 9.59
N ASN A 113 -9.04 4.72 9.51
CA ASN A 113 -8.51 4.02 10.66
C ASN A 113 -6.97 3.90 10.52
N GLU A 114 -6.26 4.46 11.51
CA GLU A 114 -4.79 4.47 11.52
C GLU A 114 -4.18 3.08 11.76
N GLU A 115 -4.92 2.16 12.34
CA GLU A 115 -4.42 0.81 12.62
C GLU A 115 -4.02 0.06 11.35
N TYR A 116 -4.75 0.27 10.25
CA TYR A 116 -4.44 -0.33 8.95
C TYR A 116 -3.19 0.25 8.28
N LEU A 117 -2.68 1.38 8.76
CA LEU A 117 -1.42 1.94 8.26
C LEU A 117 -0.19 1.48 9.04
N LYS A 118 -0.38 0.82 10.19
CA LYS A 118 0.74 0.29 10.96
C LYS A 118 1.41 -0.82 10.15
N GLU A 119 2.68 -0.69 9.94
CA GLU A 119 3.49 -1.72 9.31
C GLU A 119 3.84 -2.77 10.36
N ASP A 120 3.42 -4.01 10.13
CA ASP A 120 3.80 -5.13 11.00
C ASP A 120 5.29 -5.47 10.83
N SER A 121 5.86 -5.18 9.65
CA SER A 121 7.27 -5.43 9.36
C SER A 121 7.92 -4.26 8.61
N VAL A 122 9.19 -4.06 8.86
CA VAL A 122 10.03 -3.05 8.19
C VAL A 122 11.19 -3.73 7.50
N LYS A 123 11.42 -3.36 6.23
CA LYS A 123 12.55 -3.84 5.45
C LYS A 123 13.80 -3.03 5.78
N TYR A 124 14.81 -3.71 6.29
CA TYR A 124 16.12 -3.14 6.50
C TYR A 124 17.08 -3.60 5.41
N THR A 125 17.79 -2.66 4.82
CA THR A 125 18.88 -2.97 3.90
C THR A 125 20.15 -3.25 4.70
N ILE A 126 20.72 -4.44 4.56
CA ILE A 126 21.95 -4.83 5.25
C ILE A 126 23.13 -4.45 4.35
N SER A 127 24.03 -3.64 4.89
CA SER A 127 25.23 -3.17 4.20
C SER A 127 26.49 -3.52 4.98
N PHE A 128 27.58 -3.79 4.24
CA PHE A 128 28.89 -4.03 4.76
C PHE A 128 29.85 -2.97 4.23
N ASN A 129 30.52 -2.26 5.13
CA ASN A 129 31.41 -1.14 4.78
C ASN A 129 30.75 -0.14 3.81
N GLY A 130 29.44 0.17 4.01
CA GLY A 130 28.68 1.10 3.19
C GLY A 130 28.12 0.54 1.87
N LYS A 131 28.40 -0.73 1.53
CA LYS A 131 27.84 -1.36 0.32
C LYS A 131 26.65 -2.24 0.68
N ALA A 132 25.45 -1.92 0.17
CA ALA A 132 24.24 -2.72 0.33
C ALA A 132 24.43 -4.12 -0.30
N ARG A 133 24.00 -5.19 0.42
CA ARG A 133 24.15 -6.57 -0.02
C ARG A 133 22.83 -7.31 -0.13
N PHE A 134 22.01 -7.25 0.90
CA PHE A 134 20.72 -7.92 0.92
C PHE A 134 19.74 -7.14 1.81
N THR A 135 18.49 -7.59 1.84
CA THR A 135 17.43 -6.95 2.62
C THR A 135 16.83 -7.99 3.56
N MET A 136 16.60 -7.62 4.80
CA MET A 136 15.90 -8.43 5.80
C MET A 136 14.65 -7.69 6.30
N GLU A 137 13.62 -8.47 6.61
CA GLU A 137 12.39 -7.94 7.22
C GLU A 137 12.41 -8.18 8.72
N PHE A 138 12.10 -7.14 9.48
CA PHE A 138 11.99 -7.20 10.93
C PHE A 138 10.62 -6.67 11.36
N PRO A 139 10.07 -7.15 12.47
CA PRO A 139 8.89 -6.53 13.09
C PRO A 139 9.12 -5.04 13.30
N ALA A 140 8.06 -4.23 13.14
CA ALA A 140 8.16 -2.76 13.24
C ALA A 140 8.55 -2.28 14.65
N ASP A 141 8.30 -3.11 15.65
CA ASP A 141 8.61 -2.93 17.08
C ASP A 141 9.92 -3.62 17.52
N ALA A 142 10.68 -4.21 16.58
CA ALA A 142 11.93 -4.87 16.89
C ALA A 142 12.96 -3.88 17.47
N ASP A 143 13.52 -4.23 18.62
CA ASP A 143 14.57 -3.46 19.26
C ASP A 143 15.90 -3.59 18.49
N ASN A 144 16.74 -2.58 18.59
CA ASN A 144 18.03 -2.53 17.91
C ASN A 144 18.92 -3.73 18.25
N ASP A 145 18.87 -4.19 19.49
CA ASP A 145 19.64 -5.36 19.95
C ASP A 145 19.15 -6.65 19.29
N THR A 146 17.83 -6.79 19.14
CA THR A 146 17.21 -7.92 18.43
C THR A 146 17.57 -7.91 16.95
N ILE A 147 17.52 -6.73 16.32
CA ILE A 147 17.90 -6.56 14.91
C ILE A 147 19.37 -6.94 14.71
N GLN A 148 20.24 -6.44 15.58
CA GLN A 148 21.68 -6.77 15.53
C GLN A 148 21.93 -8.25 15.70
N ALA A 149 21.33 -8.88 16.71
CA ALA A 149 21.50 -10.30 16.98
C ALA A 149 21.03 -11.17 15.81
N THR A 150 19.86 -10.85 15.24
CA THR A 150 19.29 -11.59 14.12
C THR A 150 20.14 -11.44 12.85
N VAL A 151 20.59 -10.21 12.53
CA VAL A 151 21.46 -9.98 11.38
C VAL A 151 22.79 -10.73 11.54
N MET A 152 23.36 -10.76 12.74
CA MET A 152 24.63 -11.46 13.00
C MET A 152 24.49 -12.97 12.96
N ALA A 153 23.29 -13.52 13.24
CA ALA A 153 23.02 -14.97 13.17
C ALA A 153 22.68 -15.45 11.75
N ASP A 154 22.40 -14.53 10.83
CA ASP A 154 22.00 -14.87 9.46
C ASP A 154 23.16 -15.42 8.64
N GLU A 155 22.90 -16.53 7.92
CA GLU A 155 23.92 -17.20 7.10
C GLU A 155 24.48 -16.32 5.98
N GLN A 156 23.66 -15.42 5.42
CA GLN A 156 24.12 -14.52 4.38
C GLN A 156 25.03 -13.45 4.95
N ALA A 157 24.74 -12.95 6.15
CA ALA A 157 25.60 -12.00 6.84
C ALA A 157 26.95 -12.64 7.21
N GLN A 158 26.92 -13.88 7.70
CA GLN A 158 28.14 -14.63 8.06
C GLN A 158 29.09 -14.84 6.87
N LYS A 159 28.57 -15.10 5.67
CA LYS A 159 29.36 -15.18 4.44
C LYS A 159 30.14 -13.91 4.14
N TRP A 160 29.59 -12.74 4.47
CA TRP A 160 30.24 -11.45 4.25
C TRP A 160 31.17 -11.05 5.40
N ILE A 161 30.94 -11.56 6.59
CA ILE A 161 31.79 -11.35 7.77
C ILE A 161 33.11 -12.12 7.64
N GLU A 162 33.11 -13.28 6.95
CA GLU A 162 34.30 -14.10 6.69
C GLU A 162 35.12 -14.41 7.98
N GLY A 163 34.44 -14.59 9.13
CA GLY A 163 35.09 -14.84 10.42
C GLY A 163 35.76 -13.61 11.06
N LYS A 164 35.59 -12.38 10.48
CA LYS A 164 36.09 -11.16 11.08
C LYS A 164 35.12 -10.65 12.15
N THR A 165 35.62 -10.13 13.23
CA THR A 165 34.78 -9.46 14.24
C THR A 165 34.39 -8.09 13.78
N PRO A 166 33.07 -7.77 13.75
CA PRO A 166 32.61 -6.43 13.38
C PRO A 166 33.14 -5.38 14.35
N LYS A 167 33.76 -4.33 13.85
CA LYS A 167 34.22 -3.20 14.66
C LYS A 167 33.05 -2.34 15.18
N LYS A 168 32.03 -2.17 14.35
CA LYS A 168 30.87 -1.38 14.68
C LYS A 168 29.66 -1.79 13.84
N VAL A 169 28.49 -1.85 14.48
CA VAL A 169 27.20 -2.01 13.81
C VAL A 169 26.43 -0.70 13.98
N ILE A 170 26.03 -0.09 12.87
CA ILE A 170 25.29 1.16 12.86
C ILE A 170 23.89 0.85 12.34
N ILE A 171 22.88 0.99 13.20
CA ILE A 171 21.48 0.77 12.86
C ILE A 171 20.80 2.11 12.70
N VAL A 172 20.27 2.38 11.50
CA VAL A 172 19.40 3.52 11.26
C VAL A 172 17.97 2.98 11.25
N PRO A 173 17.13 3.38 12.23
CA PRO A 173 15.78 2.85 12.38
C PRO A 173 14.99 2.93 11.07
N LYS A 174 14.28 1.86 10.74
CA LYS A 174 13.42 1.70 9.56
C LYS A 174 14.12 1.92 8.20
N LYS A 175 15.43 1.76 8.13
CA LYS A 175 16.18 2.08 6.90
C LYS A 175 17.30 1.09 6.57
N ILE A 176 18.36 1.11 7.37
CA ILE A 176 19.60 0.40 7.02
C ILE A 176 20.32 -0.09 8.28
N VAL A 177 20.95 -1.27 8.14
CA VAL A 177 21.94 -1.77 9.10
C VAL A 177 23.29 -1.81 8.40
N ASN A 178 24.25 -1.05 8.87
CA ASN A 178 25.59 -1.02 8.31
C ASN A 178 26.61 -1.67 9.26
N ILE A 179 27.23 -2.72 8.81
CA ILE A 179 28.25 -3.48 9.54
C ILE A 179 29.62 -3.03 9.03
N VAL A 180 30.42 -2.50 9.93
CA VAL A 180 31.80 -2.10 9.64
C VAL A 180 32.75 -3.20 10.13
N LEU A 181 33.49 -3.79 9.22
CA LEU A 181 34.45 -4.86 9.44
C LEU A 181 35.85 -4.33 9.63
#